data_e5cdcab5aa12ac9faa3bfb8c9c2861c5
#
_entry.id   e5cdcab5aa12ac9faa3bfb8c9c2861c5
#
_cell.length_a   1.000
_cell.length_b   1.000
_cell.length_c   1.000
_cell.angle_alpha   90.00
_cell.angle_beta   90.00
_cell.angle_gamma   90.00
#
_symmetry.space_group_name_H-M   'P 1'
#
loop_
_entity.id
_entity.type
_entity.pdbx_description
1 polymer ?
#
loop_
_entity_poly.entity_id
_entity_poly.type
_entity_poly.pdbx_seq_one_letter_code
_entity_poly.pdbx_strand_id
1 'polypeptide(L)'
;KGLYEIGTSFHVFNKSNQGITPTVYYQFLHDGESNQGSAFMPSFTGTAYYSEEEDFEKISFDDVKGENNEFKSKVINNGWIGIIQRYFVSSWILPSKQDRKFFSEEIDNSNIYRSGVLTPLEIMPKEDISINVNLYSGPQLKQDLEKAAPGMELTVDYGMLHIIASPLFSVLSGIQKFVNDWGVSIILLT
;
A
#
# COMPACT_ATOMS: atom_id res chain seq x y z
N LYS A 1 13.22 4.07 11.36
CA LYS A 1 12.57 3.20 10.36
C LYS A 1 11.84 2.10 11.10
N GLY A 2 10.62 1.79 10.66
CA GLY A 2 9.83 0.70 11.20
C GLY A 2 10.42 -0.68 10.83
N LEU A 3 9.95 -1.72 11.49
CA LEU A 3 10.46 -3.09 11.32
C LEU A 3 10.26 -3.63 9.89
N TYR A 4 9.23 -3.14 9.17
CA TYR A 4 8.80 -3.60 7.85
C TYR A 4 9.02 -2.55 6.74
N GLU A 5 9.84 -1.54 7.00
CA GLU A 5 10.13 -0.46 6.05
C GLU A 5 11.50 -0.63 5.41
N ILE A 6 11.52 -0.57 4.08
CA ILE A 6 12.71 -0.58 3.26
C ILE A 6 12.84 0.79 2.59
N GLY A 7 13.89 1.56 2.93
CA GLY A 7 14.19 2.80 2.23
C GLY A 7 14.96 2.50 0.95
N THR A 8 14.47 3.04 -0.16
CA THR A 8 15.14 3.01 -1.44
C THR A 8 15.57 4.41 -1.86
N SER A 9 16.72 4.52 -2.50
CA SER A 9 17.23 5.78 -3.02
C SER A 9 17.71 5.60 -4.46
N PHE A 10 17.25 6.48 -5.34
CA PHE A 10 17.65 6.52 -6.75
C PHE A 10 18.41 7.82 -6.99
N HIS A 11 19.59 7.69 -7.60
CA HIS A 11 20.37 8.82 -8.05
C HIS A 11 20.31 8.90 -9.58
N VAL A 12 19.89 10.04 -10.10
CA VAL A 12 19.80 10.29 -11.53
C VAL A 12 20.62 11.51 -11.89
N PHE A 13 21.63 11.30 -12.72
CA PHE A 13 22.47 12.36 -13.21
C PHE A 13 22.25 12.62 -14.71
N ASN A 14 21.83 13.82 -15.06
CA ASN A 14 21.67 14.22 -16.45
C ASN A 14 23.03 14.62 -17.06
N LYS A 15 23.68 13.72 -17.76
CA LYS A 15 24.99 13.96 -18.43
C LYS A 15 24.89 14.82 -19.70
N SER A 16 23.68 15.06 -20.21
CA SER A 16 23.47 15.81 -21.45
C SER A 16 23.58 17.31 -21.25
N ASN A 17 23.51 18.06 -22.34
CA ASN A 17 23.44 19.53 -22.35
C ASN A 17 22.02 20.05 -22.51
N GLN A 18 21.00 19.17 -22.42
CA GLN A 18 19.59 19.51 -22.53
C GLN A 18 18.87 19.01 -21.29
N GLY A 19 17.77 19.69 -20.90
CA GLY A 19 16.86 19.20 -19.89
C GLY A 19 16.19 17.92 -20.34
N ILE A 20 15.93 17.01 -19.42
CA ILE A 20 15.21 15.75 -19.66
C ILE A 20 14.06 15.61 -18.67
N THR A 21 12.99 14.94 -19.11
CA THR A 21 11.80 14.70 -18.30
C THR A 21 11.50 13.19 -18.20
N PRO A 22 12.36 12.42 -17.52
CA PRO A 22 12.08 11.01 -17.30
C PRO A 22 10.90 10.82 -16.34
N THR A 23 10.19 9.71 -16.50
CA THR A 23 9.19 9.27 -15.54
C THR A 23 9.73 8.09 -14.76
N VAL A 24 9.77 8.20 -13.45
CA VAL A 24 10.07 7.08 -12.57
C VAL A 24 8.78 6.39 -12.19
N TYR A 25 8.79 5.07 -12.16
CA TYR A 25 7.64 4.29 -11.74
C TYR A 25 8.04 3.27 -10.67
N TYR A 26 7.11 3.07 -9.74
CA TYR A 26 7.19 2.06 -8.70
C TYR A 26 5.92 1.24 -8.78
N GLN A 27 6.03 -0.08 -8.90
CA GLN A 27 4.86 -0.93 -9.10
C GLN A 27 4.97 -2.25 -8.36
N PHE A 28 3.81 -2.84 -8.12
CA PHE A 28 3.63 -4.23 -7.71
C PHE A 28 3.00 -4.99 -8.87
N LEU A 29 3.33 -6.27 -8.96
CA LEU A 29 2.67 -7.23 -9.83
C LEU A 29 1.96 -8.27 -8.98
N HIS A 30 0.75 -8.65 -9.38
CA HIS A 30 -0.05 -9.67 -8.72
C HIS A 30 -0.76 -10.55 -9.76
N ASP A 31 -0.90 -11.83 -9.46
CA ASP A 31 -1.51 -12.84 -10.35
C ASP A 31 -3.04 -12.81 -10.40
N GLY A 32 -3.65 -11.86 -9.70
CA GLY A 32 -5.11 -11.73 -9.60
C GLY A 32 -5.80 -12.81 -8.77
N GLU A 33 -5.06 -13.77 -8.23
CA GLU A 33 -5.65 -14.78 -7.36
C GLU A 33 -6.08 -14.13 -6.04
N SER A 34 -7.38 -14.08 -5.83
CA SER A 34 -7.97 -13.67 -4.56
C SER A 34 -8.41 -14.91 -3.79
N ASN A 35 -7.76 -15.20 -2.69
CA ASN A 35 -8.32 -16.08 -1.68
C ASN A 35 -9.53 -15.38 -1.07
N GLN A 36 -10.67 -15.45 -1.75
CA GLN A 36 -11.95 -14.97 -1.23
C GLN A 36 -12.22 -15.74 0.06
N GLY A 37 -12.04 -15.14 1.19
CA GLY A 37 -12.30 -15.76 2.49
C GLY A 37 -13.64 -16.49 2.55
N SER A 38 -14.04 -17.02 3.69
CA SER A 38 -15.38 -17.60 3.83
C SER A 38 -16.44 -16.49 3.74
N ALA A 39 -17.69 -16.86 3.40
CA ALA A 39 -18.81 -15.92 3.37
C ALA A 39 -18.99 -15.14 4.70
N PHE A 40 -18.49 -15.67 5.82
CA PHE A 40 -18.53 -15.02 7.14
C PHE A 40 -17.30 -14.14 7.43
N MET A 41 -16.21 -14.34 6.70
CA MET A 41 -14.97 -13.56 6.82
C MET A 41 -14.42 -13.28 5.43
N PRO A 42 -15.03 -12.35 4.69
CA PRO A 42 -14.52 -11.95 3.40
C PRO A 42 -13.14 -11.30 3.62
N SER A 43 -12.15 -11.70 2.84
CA SER A 43 -10.85 -11.07 2.83
C SER A 43 -10.68 -10.32 1.52
N PHE A 44 -10.33 -9.05 1.60
CA PHE A 44 -10.02 -8.26 0.42
C PHE A 44 -8.60 -8.58 -0.06
N THR A 45 -8.47 -8.77 -1.37
CA THR A 45 -7.20 -8.80 -2.08
C THR A 45 -7.33 -7.90 -3.30
N GLY A 46 -6.47 -6.90 -3.40
CA GLY A 46 -6.55 -5.91 -4.47
C GLY A 46 -5.66 -4.71 -4.21
N THR A 47 -5.82 -3.71 -5.04
CA THR A 47 -5.15 -2.42 -4.89
C THR A 47 -5.82 -1.57 -3.81
N ALA A 48 -5.04 -0.83 -3.06
CA ALA A 48 -5.55 0.24 -2.21
C ALA A 48 -4.65 1.47 -2.33
N TYR A 49 -5.24 2.64 -2.18
CA TYR A 49 -4.50 3.88 -2.12
C TYR A 49 -5.12 4.85 -1.11
N TYR A 50 -4.33 5.81 -0.73
CA TYR A 50 -4.74 6.92 0.13
C TYR A 50 -4.14 8.22 -0.38
N SER A 51 -4.91 9.28 -0.34
CA SER A 51 -4.44 10.66 -0.45
C SER A 51 -5.26 11.57 0.47
N GLU A 52 -4.77 12.75 0.78
CA GLU A 52 -5.51 13.72 1.58
C GLU A 52 -6.77 14.26 0.85
N GLU A 53 -6.82 14.13 -0.47
CA GLU A 53 -7.92 14.63 -1.32
C GLU A 53 -8.99 13.57 -1.56
N GLU A 54 -8.60 12.30 -1.63
CA GLU A 54 -9.48 11.19 -2.04
C GLU A 54 -9.78 10.21 -0.90
N ASP A 55 -9.18 10.44 0.28
CA ASP A 55 -9.24 9.52 1.39
C ASP A 55 -8.71 8.11 1.06
N PHE A 56 -9.16 7.09 1.75
CA PHE A 56 -8.76 5.71 1.55
C PHE A 56 -9.74 4.98 0.65
N GLU A 57 -9.24 4.41 -0.44
CA GLU A 57 -10.04 3.57 -1.35
C GLU A 57 -9.41 2.21 -1.60
N LYS A 58 -10.27 1.21 -1.77
CA LYS A 58 -9.94 -0.15 -2.20
C LYS A 58 -10.49 -0.39 -3.61
N ILE A 59 -9.68 -1.01 -4.46
CA ILE A 59 -10.01 -1.32 -5.85
C ILE A 59 -9.79 -2.82 -6.04
N SER A 60 -10.85 -3.54 -6.37
CA SER A 60 -10.72 -4.96 -6.67
C SER A 60 -10.01 -5.18 -8.02
N PHE A 61 -9.45 -6.35 -8.22
CA PHE A 61 -8.88 -6.69 -9.52
C PHE A 61 -9.95 -6.80 -10.61
N ASP A 62 -11.19 -7.13 -10.23
CA ASP A 62 -12.32 -7.17 -11.18
C ASP A 62 -12.68 -5.78 -11.69
N ASP A 63 -12.53 -4.73 -10.88
CA ASP A 63 -12.84 -3.34 -11.26
C ASP A 63 -11.83 -2.75 -12.26
N VAL A 64 -10.66 -3.38 -12.41
CA VAL A 64 -9.58 -2.93 -13.32
C VAL A 64 -9.31 -3.92 -14.44
N LYS A 65 -10.18 -4.91 -14.62
CA LYS A 65 -10.02 -5.98 -15.59
C LYS A 65 -10.34 -5.54 -17.01
N GLY A 66 -9.40 -5.79 -17.92
CA GLY A 66 -9.57 -5.55 -19.35
C GLY A 66 -9.84 -4.08 -19.71
N GLU A 67 -10.71 -3.88 -20.70
CA GLU A 67 -11.07 -2.54 -21.20
C GLU A 67 -12.05 -1.78 -20.28
N ASN A 68 -12.67 -2.48 -19.33
CA ASN A 68 -13.64 -1.89 -18.38
C ASN A 68 -12.99 -1.34 -17.12
N ASN A 69 -11.72 -0.97 -17.19
CA ASN A 69 -11.02 -0.42 -16.05
C ASN A 69 -11.72 0.84 -15.50
N GLU A 70 -12.33 0.73 -14.34
CA GLU A 70 -13.04 1.81 -13.64
C GLU A 70 -12.08 2.75 -12.90
N PHE A 71 -10.84 2.30 -12.67
CA PHE A 71 -9.84 3.11 -12.01
C PHE A 71 -9.35 4.25 -12.91
N LYS A 72 -9.83 5.44 -12.62
CA LYS A 72 -9.34 6.65 -13.27
C LYS A 72 -8.09 7.14 -12.55
N SER A 73 -6.97 6.98 -13.22
CA SER A 73 -5.71 7.54 -12.78
C SER A 73 -5.83 9.04 -12.46
N LYS A 74 -5.46 9.43 -11.25
CA LYS A 74 -5.50 10.81 -10.75
C LYS A 74 -4.09 11.34 -10.51
N VAL A 75 -3.90 12.63 -10.73
CA VAL A 75 -2.66 13.33 -10.37
C VAL A 75 -2.86 13.90 -8.99
N ILE A 76 -2.02 13.46 -8.07
CA ILE A 76 -2.00 13.87 -6.66
C ILE A 76 -0.57 14.17 -6.24
N ASN A 77 -0.38 14.89 -5.13
CA ASN A 77 0.95 15.27 -4.65
C ASN A 77 1.31 14.69 -3.27
N ASN A 78 0.49 13.80 -2.76
CA ASN A 78 0.69 13.13 -1.46
C ASN A 78 0.19 11.68 -1.50
N GLY A 79 0.22 11.00 -0.37
CA GLY A 79 -0.37 9.68 -0.22
C GLY A 79 0.52 8.51 -0.68
N TRP A 80 -0.08 7.34 -0.72
CA TRP A 80 0.55 6.07 -1.05
C TRP A 80 -0.40 5.18 -1.87
N ILE A 81 0.18 4.19 -2.57
CA ILE A 81 -0.55 3.13 -3.26
C ILE A 81 0.12 1.80 -2.97
N GLY A 82 -0.68 0.75 -2.85
CA GLY A 82 -0.19 -0.58 -2.53
C GLY A 82 -1.15 -1.69 -2.90
N ILE A 83 -0.74 -2.92 -2.59
CA ILE A 83 -1.56 -4.12 -2.70
C ILE A 83 -1.84 -4.63 -1.28
N ILE A 84 -3.11 -4.87 -1.02
CA ILE A 84 -3.58 -5.55 0.19
C ILE A 84 -3.80 -7.02 -0.14
N GLN A 85 -3.28 -7.88 0.71
CA GLN A 85 -3.55 -9.31 0.75
C GLN A 85 -4.00 -9.66 2.16
N ARG A 86 -4.87 -10.60 2.32
CA ARG A 86 -5.52 -11.03 3.58
C ARG A 86 -4.95 -10.50 4.91
N TYR A 87 -3.66 -10.69 5.16
CA TYR A 87 -2.97 -10.32 6.41
C TYR A 87 -1.78 -9.38 6.20
N PHE A 88 -1.47 -9.08 4.94
CA PHE A 88 -0.29 -8.32 4.57
C PHE A 88 -0.66 -7.15 3.67
N VAL A 89 0.14 -6.13 3.74
CA VAL A 89 0.09 -4.99 2.82
C VAL A 89 1.49 -4.66 2.35
N SER A 90 1.61 -4.37 1.07
CA SER A 90 2.83 -3.82 0.47
C SER A 90 2.49 -2.49 -0.19
N SER A 91 3.19 -1.42 0.18
CA SER A 91 2.87 -0.07 -0.28
C SER A 91 4.10 0.75 -0.59
N TRP A 92 4.05 1.50 -1.69
CA TRP A 92 5.01 2.54 -2.01
C TRP A 92 4.58 3.87 -1.37
N ILE A 93 5.44 4.39 -0.51
CA ILE A 93 5.24 5.63 0.24
C ILE A 93 6.25 6.64 -0.27
N LEU A 94 5.76 7.64 -1.01
CA LEU A 94 6.57 8.68 -1.60
C LEU A 94 6.57 9.92 -0.71
N PRO A 95 7.63 10.75 -0.78
CA PRO A 95 7.65 12.04 -0.10
C PRO A 95 6.47 12.91 -0.50
N SER A 96 5.94 13.71 0.42
CA SER A 96 4.89 14.70 0.12
C SER A 96 5.39 15.79 -0.82
N LYS A 97 4.44 16.46 -1.52
CA LYS A 97 4.69 17.58 -2.44
C LYS A 97 5.42 17.22 -3.74
N GLN A 98 5.32 15.98 -4.18
CA GLN A 98 5.80 15.56 -5.49
C GLN A 98 4.63 15.03 -6.30
N ASP A 99 4.35 15.63 -7.44
CA ASP A 99 3.27 15.20 -8.32
C ASP A 99 3.48 13.77 -8.76
N ARG A 100 2.40 13.00 -8.67
CA ARG A 100 2.38 11.58 -8.98
C ARG A 100 1.05 11.17 -9.56
N LYS A 101 1.08 10.09 -10.31
CA LYS A 101 -0.10 9.50 -10.92
C LYS A 101 -0.20 8.06 -10.45
N PHE A 102 -1.23 7.71 -9.70
CA PHE A 102 -1.52 6.33 -9.35
C PHE A 102 -2.13 5.62 -10.54
N PHE A 103 -1.85 4.33 -10.68
CA PHE A 103 -2.42 3.46 -11.69
C PHE A 103 -2.67 2.05 -11.14
N SER A 104 -3.69 1.40 -11.67
CA SER A 104 -3.98 -0.02 -11.47
C SER A 104 -4.63 -0.55 -12.74
N GLU A 105 -4.10 -1.63 -13.31
CA GLU A 105 -4.56 -2.17 -14.57
C GLU A 105 -4.15 -3.65 -14.75
N GLU A 106 -4.89 -4.36 -15.59
CA GLU A 106 -4.53 -5.70 -16.04
C GLU A 106 -3.53 -5.63 -17.21
N ILE A 107 -2.56 -6.53 -17.24
CA ILE A 107 -1.57 -6.62 -18.33
C ILE A 107 -2.09 -7.59 -19.39
N ASP A 108 -2.33 -7.10 -20.59
CA ASP A 108 -2.61 -7.91 -21.81
C ASP A 108 -3.69 -9.00 -21.63
N ASN A 109 -4.70 -8.78 -20.82
CA ASN A 109 -5.73 -9.75 -20.46
C ASN A 109 -5.16 -11.09 -19.95
N SER A 110 -4.06 -11.03 -19.21
CA SER A 110 -3.31 -12.22 -18.75
C SER A 110 -3.67 -12.64 -17.32
N ASN A 111 -4.64 -12.00 -16.69
CA ASN A 111 -4.95 -12.11 -15.26
C ASN A 111 -3.75 -11.73 -14.35
N ILE A 112 -2.80 -10.96 -14.89
CA ILE A 112 -1.73 -10.34 -14.14
C ILE A 112 -2.03 -8.86 -14.03
N TYR A 113 -2.03 -8.36 -12.80
CA TYR A 113 -2.37 -6.97 -12.48
C TYR A 113 -1.13 -6.22 -12.04
N ARG A 114 -1.04 -4.97 -12.47
CA ARG A 114 -0.01 -4.06 -11.99
C ARG A 114 -0.64 -2.85 -11.35
N SER A 115 -0.14 -2.49 -10.17
CA SER A 115 -0.57 -1.31 -9.44
C SER A 115 0.63 -0.53 -8.96
N GLY A 116 0.59 0.77 -9.07
CA GLY A 116 1.75 1.57 -8.72
C GLY A 116 1.58 3.06 -8.95
N VAL A 117 2.70 3.73 -8.98
CA VAL A 117 2.79 5.18 -9.08
C VAL A 117 3.80 5.60 -10.13
N LEU A 118 3.43 6.57 -10.93
CA LEU A 118 4.26 7.27 -11.91
C LEU A 118 4.62 8.64 -11.35
N THR A 119 5.89 9.00 -11.39
CA THR A 119 6.38 10.30 -10.94
C THR A 119 7.20 10.93 -12.05
N PRO A 120 6.72 11.99 -12.72
CA PRO A 120 7.51 12.73 -13.67
C PRO A 120 8.59 13.54 -12.93
N LEU A 121 9.76 13.62 -13.52
CA LEU A 121 10.90 14.38 -13.02
C LEU A 121 11.32 15.38 -14.08
N GLU A 122 11.72 16.56 -13.64
CA GLU A 122 12.41 17.52 -14.49
C GLU A 122 13.85 17.61 -14.02
N ILE A 123 14.79 17.30 -14.90
CA ILE A 123 16.21 17.26 -14.58
C ILE A 123 16.95 18.19 -15.54
N MET A 124 17.50 19.27 -15.03
CA MET A 124 18.25 20.24 -15.81
C MET A 124 19.56 19.65 -16.36
N PRO A 125 20.18 20.31 -17.36
CA PRO A 125 21.50 19.89 -17.85
C PRO A 125 22.53 19.81 -16.70
N LYS A 126 23.26 18.70 -16.63
CA LYS A 126 24.33 18.48 -15.63
C LYS A 126 23.83 18.43 -14.17
N GLU A 127 22.52 18.34 -13.95
CA GLU A 127 21.93 18.20 -12.64
C GLU A 127 22.00 16.76 -12.14
N ASP A 128 22.24 16.60 -10.84
CA ASP A 128 22.16 15.35 -10.10
C ASP A 128 21.02 15.44 -9.09
N ILE A 129 20.07 14.53 -9.20
CA ILE A 129 18.93 14.46 -8.26
C ILE A 129 18.89 13.11 -7.55
N SER A 130 18.43 13.14 -6.31
CA SER A 130 18.25 11.97 -5.47
C SER A 130 16.79 11.85 -5.05
N ILE A 131 16.19 10.70 -5.30
CA ILE A 131 14.79 10.41 -4.96
C ILE A 131 14.80 9.31 -3.91
N ASN A 132 14.21 9.61 -2.76
CA ASN A 132 14.05 8.66 -1.68
C ASN A 132 12.60 8.21 -1.59
N VAL A 133 12.38 6.89 -1.61
CA VAL A 133 11.05 6.29 -1.51
C VAL A 133 11.09 5.17 -0.49
N ASN A 134 10.08 5.08 0.33
CA ASN A 134 9.93 3.99 1.28
C ASN A 134 8.97 2.93 0.73
N LEU A 135 9.38 1.68 0.83
CA LEU A 135 8.53 0.52 0.65
C LEU A 135 8.17 -0.02 2.04
N TYR A 136 6.90 -0.05 2.36
CA TYR A 136 6.38 -0.87 3.45
C TYR A 136 6.00 -2.23 2.89
N SER A 137 6.42 -3.32 3.52
CA SER A 137 5.95 -4.66 3.18
C SER A 137 5.93 -5.50 4.46
N GLY A 138 4.73 -5.74 4.98
CA GLY A 138 4.59 -6.38 6.29
C GLY A 138 3.14 -6.71 6.65
N PRO A 139 2.93 -7.26 7.84
CA PRO A 139 1.60 -7.59 8.34
C PRO A 139 0.76 -6.33 8.59
N GLN A 140 -0.57 -6.47 8.50
CA GLN A 140 -1.52 -5.41 8.78
C GLN A 140 -1.67 -5.19 10.30
N LEU A 141 -0.59 -4.76 10.94
CA LEU A 141 -0.59 -4.39 12.35
C LEU A 141 -0.85 -2.88 12.49
N LYS A 142 -2.01 -2.53 13.03
CA LYS A 142 -2.47 -1.14 13.14
C LYS A 142 -1.39 -0.18 13.65
N GLN A 143 -0.68 -0.55 14.72
CA GLN A 143 0.36 0.27 15.34
C GLN A 143 1.57 0.55 14.43
N ASP A 144 1.91 -0.38 13.55
CA ASP A 144 3.04 -0.22 12.62
C ASP A 144 2.60 0.56 11.39
N LEU A 145 1.37 0.34 10.92
CA LEU A 145 0.80 1.05 9.78
C LEU A 145 0.57 2.54 10.08
N GLU A 146 0.07 2.89 11.27
CA GLU A 146 -0.07 4.29 11.72
C GLU A 146 1.27 5.05 11.71
N LYS A 147 2.39 4.36 11.92
CA LYS A 147 3.73 4.95 11.89
C LYS A 147 4.31 5.05 10.49
N ALA A 148 3.92 4.14 9.59
CA ALA A 148 4.47 4.05 8.25
C ALA A 148 3.99 5.20 7.35
N ALA A 149 2.67 5.43 7.28
CA ALA A 149 2.09 6.56 6.56
C ALA A 149 0.66 6.84 7.01
N PRO A 150 0.17 8.09 6.86
CA PRO A 150 -1.22 8.45 7.13
C PRO A 150 -2.19 7.58 6.32
N GLY A 151 -3.26 7.12 6.97
CA GLY A 151 -4.31 6.32 6.34
C GLY A 151 -3.95 4.85 6.07
N MET A 152 -2.71 4.41 6.33
CA MET A 152 -2.34 3.00 6.16
C MET A 152 -3.05 2.07 7.15
N GLU A 153 -3.37 2.54 8.33
CA GLU A 153 -4.14 1.79 9.34
C GLU A 153 -5.56 1.42 8.84
N LEU A 154 -6.08 2.14 7.84
CA LEU A 154 -7.39 1.87 7.24
C LEU A 154 -7.38 0.60 6.37
N THR A 155 -6.20 0.09 6.03
CA THR A 155 -6.08 -1.22 5.36
C THR A 155 -6.52 -2.38 6.23
N VAL A 156 -6.46 -2.22 7.56
CA VAL A 156 -6.86 -3.25 8.53
C VAL A 156 -8.38 -3.41 8.49
N ASP A 157 -8.83 -4.50 7.92
CA ASP A 157 -10.24 -4.81 7.79
C ASP A 157 -10.62 -5.96 8.72
N TYR A 158 -11.32 -5.64 9.78
CA TYR A 158 -11.85 -6.65 10.71
C TYR A 158 -13.18 -7.27 10.23
N GLY A 159 -13.66 -6.87 9.03
CA GLY A 159 -14.93 -7.32 8.48
C GLY A 159 -16.14 -6.85 9.29
N MET A 160 -17.29 -7.47 9.07
CA MET A 160 -18.54 -7.13 9.76
C MET A 160 -18.46 -7.33 11.29
N LEU A 161 -17.55 -8.15 11.76
CA LEU A 161 -17.33 -8.42 13.19
C LEU A 161 -16.42 -7.39 13.88
N HIS A 162 -16.03 -6.31 13.20
CA HIS A 162 -15.16 -5.27 13.73
C HIS A 162 -15.57 -4.77 15.11
N ILE A 163 -16.87 -4.57 15.32
CA ILE A 163 -17.42 -4.05 16.59
C ILE A 163 -17.10 -4.98 17.77
N ILE A 164 -16.98 -6.28 17.51
CA ILE A 164 -16.67 -7.29 18.53
C ILE A 164 -15.17 -7.63 18.53
N ALA A 165 -14.58 -7.76 17.36
CA ALA A 165 -13.19 -8.19 17.21
C ALA A 165 -12.18 -7.16 17.74
N SER A 166 -12.44 -5.87 17.52
CA SER A 166 -11.52 -4.80 17.94
C SER A 166 -11.35 -4.71 19.48
N PRO A 167 -12.41 -4.67 20.30
CA PRO A 167 -12.26 -4.69 21.76
C PRO A 167 -11.66 -6.01 22.27
N LEU A 168 -12.04 -7.16 21.70
CA LEU A 168 -11.44 -8.45 22.08
C LEU A 168 -9.94 -8.48 21.80
N PHE A 169 -9.52 -7.99 20.64
CA PHE A 169 -8.08 -7.91 20.31
C PHE A 169 -7.33 -6.94 21.24
N SER A 170 -7.97 -5.86 21.64
CA SER A 170 -7.38 -4.90 22.59
C SER A 170 -7.15 -5.52 23.96
N VAL A 171 -8.12 -6.30 24.47
CA VAL A 171 -7.98 -7.06 25.71
C VAL A 171 -6.90 -8.13 25.60
N LEU A 172 -6.91 -8.91 24.52
CA LEU A 172 -5.89 -9.93 24.23
C LEU A 172 -4.47 -9.33 24.21
N SER A 173 -4.30 -8.22 23.52
CA SER A 173 -3.03 -7.49 23.44
C SER A 173 -2.60 -6.93 24.81
N GLY A 174 -3.56 -6.50 25.62
CA GLY A 174 -3.33 -6.11 27.02
C GLY A 174 -2.77 -7.26 27.85
N ILE A 175 -3.42 -8.43 27.81
CA ILE A 175 -2.98 -9.64 28.51
C ILE A 175 -1.59 -10.05 28.02
N GLN A 176 -1.35 -10.03 26.70
CA GLN A 176 -0.07 -10.40 26.11
C GLN A 176 1.10 -9.53 26.61
N LYS A 177 0.88 -8.25 26.84
CA LYS A 177 1.91 -7.36 27.41
C LYS A 177 2.35 -7.76 28.81
N PHE A 178 1.46 -8.38 29.60
CA PHE A 178 1.79 -8.87 30.93
C PHE A 178 2.42 -10.27 30.92
N VAL A 179 1.86 -11.17 30.11
CA VAL A 179 2.22 -12.59 30.09
C VAL A 179 3.40 -12.85 29.13
N ASN A 180 3.60 -11.98 28.16
CA ASN A 180 4.61 -12.07 27.08
C ASN A 180 4.54 -13.37 26.26
N ASP A 181 3.37 -14.00 26.21
CA ASP A 181 3.09 -15.22 25.46
C ASP A 181 1.67 -15.16 24.88
N TRP A 182 1.55 -15.36 23.56
CA TRP A 182 0.26 -15.29 22.85
C TRP A 182 -0.65 -16.49 23.18
N GLY A 183 -0.08 -17.69 23.34
CA GLY A 183 -0.84 -18.90 23.62
C GLY A 183 -1.51 -18.83 24.99
N VAL A 184 -0.77 -18.42 26.01
CA VAL A 184 -1.30 -18.23 27.38
C VAL A 184 -2.33 -17.11 27.39
N SER A 185 -2.10 -16.02 26.62
CA SER A 185 -3.04 -14.90 26.53
C SER A 185 -4.39 -15.32 25.94
N ILE A 186 -4.39 -16.18 24.93
CA ILE A 186 -5.62 -16.74 24.35
C ILE A 186 -6.36 -17.59 25.36
N ILE A 187 -5.66 -18.46 26.09
CA ILE A 187 -6.27 -19.32 27.14
C ILE A 187 -6.90 -18.47 28.25
N LEU A 188 -6.28 -17.35 28.63
CA LEU A 188 -6.81 -16.46 29.65
C LEU A 188 -7.99 -15.60 29.17
N LEU A 189 -8.13 -15.39 27.86
CA LEU A 189 -9.24 -14.63 27.29
C LEU A 189 -10.48 -15.51 27.06
N THR A 190 -10.32 -16.82 26.86
CA THR A 190 -11.41 -17.79 26.63
C THR A 190 -12.00 -18.31 27.92
#